data_b4101d255c7676b811e1cbb87f09cadb
#
_entry.id   b4101d255c7676b811e1cbb87f09cadb
#
_cell.length_a   1.000
_cell.length_b   1.000
_cell.length_c   1.000
_cell.angle_alpha   90.00
_cell.angle_beta   90.00
_cell.angle_gamma   90.00
#
_symmetry.space_group_name_H-M   'P 1'
#
loop_
_entity.id
_entity.type
_entity.pdbx_description
1 polymer ?
#
loop_
_entity_poly.entity_id
_entity_poly.type
_entity_poly.pdbx_seq_one_letter_code
_entity_poly.pdbx_strand_id
1 'polypeptide(L)'
;ARHYLECVLESLTTGVITLDADGRLKTFNKAAEQILGVSLVSLWGSNWHQWHGKSPQQTLLADVFAAINETADSDKPVQVEYAAPDDARILLGKATILPEDNDNGVVMVIDDITVLMRAQKEAAWGEVAKRLAHEIRNPLTPIQLSAERLAWKLHDKLDEQDAQILSRSTDTIVKQVAALKEMVEAFRNYARAPSLNLEKQDLNGLVSEVLVLYEAGACKFNARLSADALPIVADTTAMRQVLHNLFKNAAEAAESDETPQVNVETGREGGQVFLTVCNNGKSFSKEMLHNAFEPYVTDKPTGTGLGLPVVKKIIEEHGGRISLSNQNSGGACVKIALPEMAETYAKQ
;
A
#
# COMPACT_ATOMS: atom_id res chain seq x y z
N ALA A 1 40.03 0.41 25.79
CA ALA A 1 39.41 -0.74 25.08
C ALA A 1 37.90 -0.83 25.36
N ARG A 2 37.43 -0.84 26.62
CA ARG A 2 36.01 -0.98 27.01
C ARG A 2 35.13 0.15 26.44
N HIS A 3 35.52 1.41 26.60
CA HIS A 3 34.78 2.57 26.08
C HIS A 3 34.67 2.58 24.54
N TYR A 4 35.70 2.12 23.83
CA TYR A 4 35.67 1.97 22.37
C TYR A 4 34.66 0.90 21.94
N LEU A 5 34.60 -0.23 22.65
CA LEU A 5 33.66 -1.30 22.36
C LEU A 5 32.20 -0.85 22.62
N GLU A 6 31.97 -0.09 23.67
CA GLU A 6 30.66 0.51 24.00
C GLU A 6 30.21 1.47 22.87
N CYS A 7 31.09 2.37 22.40
CA CYS A 7 30.78 3.26 21.29
C CYS A 7 30.49 2.52 19.97
N VAL A 8 31.22 1.42 19.70
CA VAL A 8 30.95 0.58 18.51
C VAL A 8 29.59 -0.07 18.62
N LEU A 9 29.27 -0.67 19.78
CA LEU A 9 27.95 -1.31 19.98
C LEU A 9 26.78 -0.32 19.91
N GLU A 10 26.97 0.91 20.38
CA GLU A 10 25.96 1.97 20.28
C GLU A 10 25.76 2.49 18.84
N SER A 11 26.80 2.40 18.00
CA SER A 11 26.72 2.84 16.60
C SER A 11 26.11 1.79 15.65
N LEU A 12 25.91 0.55 16.10
CA LEU A 12 25.30 -0.50 15.28
C LEU A 12 23.79 -0.26 15.12
N THR A 13 23.29 -0.51 13.95
CA THR A 13 21.84 -0.57 13.65
C THR A 13 21.21 -1.92 14.04
N THR A 14 22.04 -2.91 14.28
CA THR A 14 21.68 -4.27 14.71
C THR A 14 21.54 -4.31 16.23
N GLY A 15 20.45 -4.88 16.72
CA GLY A 15 20.24 -5.11 18.15
C GLY A 15 21.15 -6.21 18.69
N VAL A 16 21.91 -5.90 19.73
CA VAL A 16 22.77 -6.86 20.44
C VAL A 16 22.33 -6.96 21.90
N ILE A 17 22.10 -8.17 22.36
CA ILE A 17 21.63 -8.49 23.70
C ILE A 17 22.51 -9.61 24.26
N THR A 18 22.95 -9.50 25.51
CA THR A 18 23.68 -10.59 26.17
C THR A 18 22.91 -11.09 27.39
N LEU A 19 22.93 -12.40 27.54
CA LEU A 19 22.35 -13.11 28.67
C LEU A 19 23.47 -13.88 29.41
N ASP A 20 23.30 -14.08 30.73
CA ASP A 20 24.15 -15.02 31.45
C ASP A 20 23.65 -16.47 31.27
N ALA A 21 24.37 -17.42 31.87
CA ALA A 21 24.03 -18.86 31.79
C ALA A 21 22.65 -19.20 32.38
N ASP A 22 22.17 -18.39 33.33
CA ASP A 22 20.82 -18.52 33.89
C ASP A 22 19.74 -17.89 33.02
N GLY A 23 20.08 -17.23 31.89
CA GLY A 23 19.16 -16.51 31.03
C GLY A 23 18.76 -15.13 31.56
N ARG A 24 19.60 -14.48 32.40
CA ARG A 24 19.35 -13.12 32.89
C ARG A 24 19.93 -12.10 31.93
N LEU A 25 19.18 -11.05 31.67
CA LEU A 25 19.59 -9.94 30.80
C LEU A 25 20.78 -9.18 31.42
N LYS A 26 21.96 -9.22 30.78
CA LYS A 26 23.18 -8.55 31.20
C LYS A 26 23.45 -7.22 30.50
N THR A 27 23.44 -7.23 29.17
CA THR A 27 23.69 -6.02 28.39
C THR A 27 22.79 -5.98 27.17
N PHE A 28 22.54 -4.80 26.68
CA PHE A 28 21.85 -4.54 25.42
C PHE A 28 22.31 -3.19 24.87
N ASN A 29 22.22 -3.01 23.56
CA ASN A 29 22.49 -1.74 22.93
C ASN A 29 21.18 -0.98 22.61
N LYS A 30 21.31 0.30 22.25
CA LYS A 30 20.17 1.16 21.90
C LYS A 30 19.37 0.64 20.72
N ALA A 31 20.02 0.00 19.73
CA ALA A 31 19.35 -0.58 18.58
C ALA A 31 18.39 -1.71 18.99
N ALA A 32 18.76 -2.54 19.99
CA ALA A 32 17.87 -3.58 20.52
C ALA A 32 16.56 -3.00 21.07
N GLU A 33 16.62 -1.91 21.85
CA GLU A 33 15.44 -1.22 22.37
C GLU A 33 14.59 -0.62 21.24
N GLN A 34 15.22 -0.03 20.23
CA GLN A 34 14.52 0.53 19.05
C GLN A 34 13.84 -0.55 18.21
N ILE A 35 14.53 -1.67 17.97
CA ILE A 35 14.00 -2.80 17.20
C ILE A 35 12.84 -3.47 17.95
N LEU A 36 12.95 -3.64 19.25
CA LEU A 36 11.90 -4.24 20.07
C LEU A 36 10.79 -3.24 20.46
N GLY A 37 11.00 -1.93 20.26
CA GLY A 37 10.02 -0.89 20.60
C GLY A 37 9.76 -0.75 22.09
N VAL A 38 10.68 -1.24 22.94
CA VAL A 38 10.52 -1.28 24.41
C VAL A 38 11.83 -0.95 25.11
N SER A 39 11.73 -0.35 26.30
CA SER A 39 12.92 -0.16 27.14
C SER A 39 13.25 -1.45 27.88
N LEU A 40 14.46 -1.94 27.67
CA LEU A 40 15.00 -3.12 28.33
C LEU A 40 15.62 -2.81 29.70
N VAL A 41 15.76 -1.53 30.05
CA VAL A 41 16.35 -1.09 31.34
C VAL A 41 15.62 -1.68 32.53
N SER A 42 14.28 -1.73 32.48
CA SER A 42 13.45 -2.29 33.55
C SER A 42 13.55 -3.82 33.69
N LEU A 43 14.07 -4.47 32.67
CA LEU A 43 14.24 -5.92 32.61
C LEU A 43 15.68 -6.36 32.92
N TRP A 44 16.59 -5.40 33.13
CA TRP A 44 17.99 -5.69 33.42
C TRP A 44 18.15 -6.59 34.65
N GLY A 45 19.00 -7.61 34.55
CA GLY A 45 19.23 -8.61 35.59
C GLY A 45 18.07 -9.59 35.81
N SER A 46 16.93 -9.42 35.15
CA SER A 46 15.81 -10.37 35.24
C SER A 46 15.99 -11.55 34.28
N ASN A 47 15.48 -12.74 34.64
CA ASN A 47 15.52 -13.91 33.81
C ASN A 47 14.35 -13.90 32.81
N TRP A 48 14.63 -14.00 31.50
CA TRP A 48 13.63 -13.91 30.44
C TRP A 48 12.59 -15.04 30.50
N HIS A 49 12.92 -16.20 31.02
CA HIS A 49 11.96 -17.31 31.25
C HIS A 49 10.82 -16.92 32.20
N GLN A 50 11.03 -15.91 33.04
CA GLN A 50 10.05 -15.41 34.00
C GLN A 50 9.21 -14.26 33.49
N TRP A 51 9.37 -13.84 32.20
CA TRP A 51 8.60 -12.74 31.64
C TRP A 51 7.20 -13.16 31.19
N HIS A 52 7.00 -14.46 30.90
CA HIS A 52 5.68 -14.99 30.58
C HIS A 52 4.66 -14.70 31.70
N GLY A 53 3.49 -14.20 31.31
CA GLY A 53 2.36 -13.96 32.21
C GLY A 53 2.46 -12.70 33.08
N LYS A 54 3.56 -11.92 33.05
CA LYS A 54 3.67 -10.65 33.80
C LYS A 54 2.96 -9.49 33.09
N SER A 55 3.12 -9.38 31.78
CA SER A 55 2.36 -8.47 30.93
C SER A 55 2.29 -9.05 29.51
N PRO A 56 1.32 -8.61 28.67
CA PRO A 56 1.26 -9.04 27.27
C PRO A 56 2.56 -8.78 26.52
N GLN A 57 3.17 -7.62 26.74
CA GLN A 57 4.39 -7.19 26.09
C GLN A 57 5.61 -8.04 26.52
N GLN A 58 5.73 -8.35 27.81
CA GLN A 58 6.82 -9.19 28.31
C GLN A 58 6.66 -10.63 27.83
N THR A 59 5.44 -11.13 27.67
CA THR A 59 5.17 -12.43 27.09
C THR A 59 5.64 -12.49 25.63
N LEU A 60 5.30 -11.49 24.81
CA LEU A 60 5.77 -11.40 23.43
C LEU A 60 7.31 -11.33 23.32
N LEU A 61 7.96 -10.58 24.22
CA LEU A 61 9.42 -10.54 24.28
C LEU A 61 10.01 -11.91 24.65
N ALA A 62 9.42 -12.61 25.62
CA ALA A 62 9.86 -13.94 26.00
C ALA A 62 9.75 -14.94 24.86
N ASP A 63 8.68 -14.86 24.04
CA ASP A 63 8.49 -15.70 22.84
C ASP A 63 9.59 -15.42 21.79
N VAL A 64 9.92 -14.15 21.56
CA VAL A 64 11.03 -13.76 20.67
C VAL A 64 12.37 -14.30 21.17
N PHE A 65 12.65 -14.13 22.47
CA PHE A 65 13.89 -14.62 23.08
C PHE A 65 13.98 -16.15 23.02
N ALA A 66 12.88 -16.87 23.27
CA ALA A 66 12.82 -18.32 23.16
C ALA A 66 13.17 -18.78 21.73
N ALA A 67 12.50 -18.21 20.72
CA ALA A 67 12.73 -18.56 19.33
C ALA A 67 14.18 -18.30 18.88
N ILE A 68 14.77 -17.16 19.30
CA ILE A 68 16.15 -16.82 18.98
C ILE A 68 17.12 -17.73 19.75
N ASN A 69 16.85 -18.05 21.02
CA ASN A 69 17.72 -18.90 21.83
C ASN A 69 17.83 -20.32 21.29
N GLU A 70 16.80 -20.86 20.62
CA GLU A 70 16.84 -22.15 19.94
C GLU A 70 17.91 -22.19 18.82
N THR A 71 18.38 -21.05 18.35
CA THR A 71 19.45 -20.98 17.34
C THR A 71 20.86 -21.07 17.93
N ALA A 72 21.00 -21.09 19.25
CA ALA A 72 22.31 -21.04 19.92
C ALA A 72 23.24 -22.20 19.50
N ASP A 73 22.68 -23.37 19.23
CA ASP A 73 23.38 -24.56 18.74
C ASP A 73 23.32 -24.70 17.20
N SER A 74 22.72 -23.74 16.50
CA SER A 74 22.54 -23.76 15.06
C SER A 74 23.30 -22.62 14.39
N ASP A 75 23.84 -22.89 13.20
CA ASP A 75 24.50 -21.83 12.44
C ASP A 75 23.52 -20.98 11.62
N LYS A 76 22.19 -21.28 11.69
CA LYS A 76 21.17 -20.59 10.92
C LYS A 76 20.38 -19.62 11.81
N PRO A 77 20.18 -18.35 11.35
CA PRO A 77 19.30 -17.42 12.02
C PRO A 77 17.83 -17.86 11.91
N VAL A 78 16.99 -17.40 12.82
CA VAL A 78 15.53 -17.61 12.81
C VAL A 78 14.82 -16.30 12.45
N GLN A 79 13.75 -16.43 11.68
CA GLN A 79 12.83 -15.33 11.41
C GLN A 79 11.64 -15.40 12.36
N VAL A 80 11.34 -14.30 13.06
CA VAL A 80 10.27 -14.21 14.05
C VAL A 80 9.35 -13.05 13.72
N GLU A 81 8.05 -13.30 13.68
CA GLU A 81 7.06 -12.22 13.62
C GLU A 81 6.83 -11.66 15.03
N TYR A 82 6.98 -10.37 15.19
CA TYR A 82 6.88 -9.68 16.47
C TYR A 82 5.88 -8.54 16.41
N ALA A 83 4.84 -8.60 17.22
CA ALA A 83 3.88 -7.51 17.40
C ALA A 83 4.46 -6.46 18.37
N ALA A 84 5.29 -5.55 17.85
CA ALA A 84 5.81 -4.44 18.63
C ALA A 84 4.66 -3.47 19.00
N PRO A 85 4.83 -2.63 20.06
CA PRO A 85 3.78 -1.71 20.50
C PRO A 85 3.34 -0.68 19.46
N ASP A 86 4.22 -0.35 18.53
CA ASP A 86 4.04 0.65 17.48
C ASP A 86 3.62 0.05 16.12
N ASP A 87 4.14 -1.12 15.75
CA ASP A 87 3.82 -1.81 14.49
C ASP A 87 4.28 -3.29 14.54
N ALA A 88 3.70 -4.13 13.67
CA ALA A 88 4.17 -5.50 13.48
C ALA A 88 5.51 -5.51 12.72
N ARG A 89 6.50 -6.22 13.26
CA ARG A 89 7.86 -6.34 12.73
C ARG A 89 8.21 -7.78 12.40
N ILE A 90 9.11 -7.93 11.45
CA ILE A 90 9.73 -9.21 11.11
C ILE A 90 11.18 -9.12 11.54
N LEU A 91 11.54 -9.90 12.56
CA LEU A 91 12.87 -9.89 13.13
C LEU A 91 13.66 -11.09 12.61
N LEU A 92 14.93 -10.85 12.26
CA LEU A 92 15.90 -11.91 12.00
C LEU A 92 16.82 -11.99 13.21
N GLY A 93 16.76 -13.11 13.94
CA GLY A 93 17.51 -13.29 15.17
C GLY A 93 18.47 -14.47 15.08
N LYS A 94 19.62 -14.34 15.75
CA LYS A 94 20.58 -15.42 15.96
C LYS A 94 21.15 -15.35 17.37
N ALA A 95 21.23 -16.49 18.05
CA ALA A 95 21.96 -16.65 19.30
C ALA A 95 23.31 -17.33 19.06
N THR A 96 24.28 -17.03 19.92
CA THR A 96 25.58 -17.68 19.94
C THR A 96 26.03 -17.83 21.38
N ILE A 97 26.48 -19.01 21.74
CA ILE A 97 27.03 -19.28 23.08
C ILE A 97 28.45 -18.70 23.16
N LEU A 98 28.69 -17.88 24.17
CA LEU A 98 30.03 -17.35 24.47
C LEU A 98 30.68 -18.28 25.51
N PRO A 99 31.84 -18.89 25.20
CA PRO A 99 32.62 -19.59 26.20
C PRO A 99 33.25 -18.56 27.15
N GLU A 100 32.73 -18.42 28.34
CA GLU A 100 33.37 -17.72 29.45
C GLU A 100 33.93 -18.75 30.44
N ASP A 101 35.03 -18.41 31.12
CA ASP A 101 35.85 -19.32 31.94
C ASP A 101 35.09 -20.08 33.06
N ASN A 102 33.83 -19.76 33.36
CA ASN A 102 32.96 -20.47 34.32
C ASN A 102 31.46 -20.37 34.04
N ASP A 103 31.01 -19.66 32.98
CA ASP A 103 29.62 -19.37 32.73
C ASP A 103 29.38 -19.23 31.22
N ASN A 104 28.57 -20.10 30.62
CA ASN A 104 28.22 -20.04 29.21
C ASN A 104 27.14 -18.95 28.98
N GLY A 105 27.57 -17.72 28.74
CA GLY A 105 26.66 -16.65 28.35
C GLY A 105 26.15 -16.84 26.93
N VAL A 106 25.05 -16.17 26.59
CA VAL A 106 24.47 -16.16 25.24
C VAL A 106 24.47 -14.71 24.70
N VAL A 107 24.96 -14.54 23.48
CA VAL A 107 24.77 -13.31 22.71
C VAL A 107 23.67 -13.53 21.70
N MET A 108 22.66 -12.65 21.73
CA MET A 108 21.60 -12.59 20.73
C MET A 108 21.81 -11.37 19.85
N VAL A 109 21.73 -11.57 18.55
CA VAL A 109 21.78 -10.52 17.52
C VAL A 109 20.43 -10.48 16.83
N ILE A 110 19.84 -9.29 16.71
CA ILE A 110 18.49 -9.09 16.18
C ILE A 110 18.52 -7.96 15.13
N ASP A 111 18.02 -8.23 13.94
CA ASP A 111 17.83 -7.26 12.87
C ASP A 111 16.34 -7.12 12.53
N ASP A 112 15.88 -5.89 12.32
CA ASP A 112 14.55 -5.63 11.76
C ASP A 112 14.62 -5.70 10.23
N ILE A 113 14.09 -6.79 9.70
CA ILE A 113 14.06 -7.03 8.25
C ILE A 113 12.67 -6.75 7.64
N THR A 114 11.78 -6.07 8.35
CA THR A 114 10.39 -5.82 7.93
C THR A 114 10.33 -5.16 6.56
N VAL A 115 11.09 -4.09 6.35
CA VAL A 115 11.13 -3.36 5.07
C VAL A 115 11.66 -4.24 3.94
N LEU A 116 12.73 -5.01 4.21
CA LEU A 116 13.33 -5.92 3.25
C LEU A 116 12.36 -7.03 2.83
N MET A 117 11.67 -7.64 3.81
CA MET A 117 10.71 -8.71 3.56
C MET A 117 9.46 -8.22 2.83
N ARG A 118 8.97 -7.03 3.18
CA ARG A 118 7.86 -6.37 2.45
C ARG A 118 8.26 -6.11 1.01
N ALA A 119 9.42 -5.52 0.76
CA ALA A 119 9.92 -5.25 -0.59
C ALA A 119 10.12 -6.54 -1.41
N GLN A 120 10.68 -7.60 -0.80
CA GLN A 120 10.86 -8.89 -1.46
C GLN A 120 9.52 -9.55 -1.81
N LYS A 121 8.55 -9.51 -0.90
CA LYS A 121 7.18 -10.01 -1.13
C LYS A 121 6.50 -9.25 -2.25
N GLU A 122 6.60 -7.92 -2.25
CA GLU A 122 6.04 -7.07 -3.31
C GLU A 122 6.68 -7.35 -4.67
N ALA A 123 8.00 -7.51 -4.74
CA ALA A 123 8.70 -7.84 -5.98
C ALA A 123 8.27 -9.20 -6.53
N ALA A 124 8.19 -10.22 -5.67
CA ALA A 124 7.73 -11.57 -6.05
C ALA A 124 6.27 -11.54 -6.54
N TRP A 125 5.38 -10.82 -5.83
CA TRP A 125 4.00 -10.62 -6.26
C TRP A 125 3.90 -9.89 -7.60
N GLY A 126 4.75 -8.88 -7.83
CA GLY A 126 4.81 -8.14 -9.08
C GLY A 126 5.11 -9.03 -10.29
N GLU A 127 6.05 -9.95 -10.16
CA GLU A 127 6.39 -10.89 -11.22
C GLU A 127 5.26 -11.89 -11.49
N VAL A 128 4.69 -12.46 -10.43
CA VAL A 128 3.54 -13.40 -10.54
C VAL A 128 2.34 -12.70 -11.19
N ALA A 129 1.99 -11.49 -10.75
CA ALA A 129 0.87 -10.73 -11.31
C ALA A 129 1.08 -10.38 -12.78
N LYS A 130 2.30 -9.99 -13.17
CA LYS A 130 2.64 -9.71 -14.57
C LYS A 130 2.42 -10.94 -15.44
N ARG A 131 2.89 -12.10 -15.00
CA ARG A 131 2.74 -13.36 -15.71
C ARG A 131 1.27 -13.79 -15.81
N LEU A 132 0.54 -13.77 -14.69
CA LEU A 132 -0.88 -14.09 -14.66
C LEU A 132 -1.70 -13.16 -15.55
N ALA A 133 -1.41 -11.85 -15.55
CA ALA A 133 -2.10 -10.89 -16.41
C ALA A 133 -1.93 -11.24 -17.90
N HIS A 134 -0.74 -11.65 -18.32
CA HIS A 134 -0.52 -12.10 -19.68
C HIS A 134 -1.24 -13.43 -20.00
N GLU A 135 -1.18 -14.39 -19.09
CA GLU A 135 -1.82 -15.70 -19.25
C GLU A 135 -3.36 -15.61 -19.28
N ILE A 136 -3.97 -14.68 -18.52
CA ILE A 136 -5.42 -14.43 -18.55
C ILE A 136 -5.83 -13.62 -19.79
N ARG A 137 -5.05 -12.61 -20.20
CA ARG A 137 -5.37 -11.81 -21.41
C ARG A 137 -5.39 -12.66 -22.68
N ASN A 138 -4.52 -13.67 -22.77
CA ASN A 138 -4.40 -14.52 -23.93
C ASN A 138 -5.70 -15.24 -24.33
N PRO A 139 -6.46 -15.90 -23.43
CA PRO A 139 -7.74 -16.52 -23.79
C PRO A 139 -8.89 -15.50 -23.95
N LEU A 140 -8.83 -14.34 -23.27
CA LEU A 140 -9.91 -13.35 -23.33
C LEU A 140 -10.05 -12.71 -24.72
N THR A 141 -8.93 -12.48 -25.41
CA THR A 141 -8.98 -11.89 -26.76
C THR A 141 -9.64 -12.79 -27.80
N PRO A 142 -9.31 -14.09 -27.91
CA PRO A 142 -10.07 -15.01 -28.78
C PRO A 142 -11.55 -15.16 -28.43
N ILE A 143 -11.91 -15.13 -27.13
CA ILE A 143 -13.31 -15.20 -26.70
C ILE A 143 -14.09 -13.98 -27.21
N GLN A 144 -13.54 -12.77 -27.04
CA GLN A 144 -14.14 -11.54 -27.54
C GLN A 144 -14.34 -11.58 -29.06
N LEU A 145 -13.26 -11.89 -29.79
CA LEU A 145 -13.30 -11.96 -31.25
C LEU A 145 -14.30 -13.03 -31.77
N SER A 146 -14.45 -14.16 -31.05
CA SER A 146 -15.40 -15.19 -31.40
C SER A 146 -16.84 -14.72 -31.19
N ALA A 147 -17.12 -14.01 -30.08
CA ALA A 147 -18.45 -13.45 -29.82
C ALA A 147 -18.81 -12.39 -30.88
N GLU A 148 -17.90 -11.46 -31.18
CA GLU A 148 -18.08 -10.43 -32.21
C GLU A 148 -18.30 -11.05 -33.60
N ARG A 149 -17.52 -12.09 -33.94
CA ARG A 149 -17.66 -12.83 -35.21
C ARG A 149 -18.98 -13.58 -35.32
N LEU A 150 -19.48 -14.19 -34.23
CA LEU A 150 -20.78 -14.83 -34.17
C LEU A 150 -21.91 -13.81 -34.42
N ALA A 151 -21.87 -12.67 -33.71
CA ALA A 151 -22.82 -11.58 -33.88
C ALA A 151 -22.87 -11.13 -35.35
N TRP A 152 -21.69 -10.81 -35.93
CA TRP A 152 -21.60 -10.33 -37.31
C TRP A 152 -22.04 -11.35 -38.34
N LYS A 153 -21.65 -12.63 -38.19
CA LYS A 153 -21.89 -13.66 -39.23
C LYS A 153 -23.32 -14.20 -39.25
N LEU A 154 -24.00 -14.18 -38.11
CA LEU A 154 -25.32 -14.77 -37.94
C LEU A 154 -26.47 -13.75 -37.94
N HIS A 155 -26.18 -12.46 -37.73
CA HIS A 155 -27.20 -11.42 -37.62
C HIS A 155 -28.23 -11.44 -38.77
N ASP A 156 -27.75 -11.47 -40.00
CA ASP A 156 -28.62 -11.44 -41.20
C ASP A 156 -29.17 -12.81 -41.59
N LYS A 157 -28.90 -13.89 -40.82
CA LYS A 157 -29.31 -15.26 -41.10
C LYS A 157 -30.37 -15.77 -40.15
N LEU A 158 -30.69 -15.02 -39.11
CA LEU A 158 -31.66 -15.38 -38.09
C LEU A 158 -32.93 -14.53 -38.26
N ASP A 159 -34.04 -15.06 -37.76
CA ASP A 159 -35.22 -14.22 -37.60
C ASP A 159 -35.01 -13.13 -36.55
N GLU A 160 -35.92 -12.15 -36.49
CA GLU A 160 -35.77 -10.95 -35.67
C GLU A 160 -35.64 -11.31 -34.17
N GLN A 161 -36.35 -12.33 -33.69
CA GLN A 161 -36.33 -12.75 -32.30
C GLN A 161 -34.97 -13.40 -31.93
N ASP A 162 -34.51 -14.34 -32.77
CA ASP A 162 -33.24 -15.03 -32.58
C ASP A 162 -32.05 -14.09 -32.77
N ALA A 163 -32.12 -13.14 -33.71
CA ALA A 163 -31.11 -12.09 -33.90
C ALA A 163 -30.98 -11.20 -32.65
N GLN A 164 -32.09 -10.83 -31.98
CA GLN A 164 -32.06 -10.08 -30.72
C GLN A 164 -31.44 -10.86 -29.57
N ILE A 165 -31.75 -12.17 -29.47
CA ILE A 165 -31.16 -13.07 -28.47
C ILE A 165 -29.64 -13.17 -28.67
N LEU A 166 -29.21 -13.36 -29.92
CA LEU A 166 -27.80 -13.43 -30.29
C LEU A 166 -27.05 -12.13 -29.90
N SER A 167 -27.62 -10.98 -30.32
CA SER A 167 -27.03 -9.68 -30.04
C SER A 167 -26.85 -9.44 -28.53
N ARG A 168 -27.92 -9.65 -27.75
CA ARG A 168 -27.85 -9.50 -26.28
C ARG A 168 -26.82 -10.44 -25.63
N SER A 169 -26.74 -11.69 -26.10
CA SER A 169 -25.82 -12.69 -25.55
C SER A 169 -24.37 -12.34 -25.89
N THR A 170 -24.08 -11.97 -27.14
CA THR A 170 -22.73 -11.57 -27.55
C THR A 170 -22.29 -10.25 -26.94
N ASP A 171 -23.16 -9.26 -26.83
CA ASP A 171 -22.90 -8.00 -26.12
C ASP A 171 -22.57 -8.25 -24.65
N THR A 172 -23.30 -9.18 -24.01
CA THR A 172 -23.00 -9.55 -22.61
C THR A 172 -21.62 -10.19 -22.51
N ILE A 173 -21.26 -11.11 -23.40
CA ILE A 173 -19.93 -11.74 -23.41
C ILE A 173 -18.83 -10.69 -23.62
N VAL A 174 -18.99 -9.79 -24.60
CA VAL A 174 -18.02 -8.74 -24.89
C VAL A 174 -17.83 -7.81 -23.68
N LYS A 175 -18.93 -7.40 -23.02
CA LYS A 175 -18.88 -6.57 -21.81
C LYS A 175 -18.18 -7.28 -20.65
N GLN A 176 -18.46 -8.56 -20.43
CA GLN A 176 -17.80 -9.35 -19.37
C GLN A 176 -16.31 -9.53 -19.65
N VAL A 177 -15.92 -9.79 -20.89
CA VAL A 177 -14.51 -9.90 -21.30
C VAL A 177 -13.79 -8.58 -21.10
N ALA A 178 -14.42 -7.44 -21.44
CA ALA A 178 -13.85 -6.11 -21.20
C ALA A 178 -13.63 -5.85 -19.70
N ALA A 179 -14.63 -6.15 -18.86
CA ALA A 179 -14.52 -6.02 -17.41
C ALA A 179 -13.39 -6.89 -16.83
N LEU A 180 -13.24 -8.14 -17.30
CA LEU A 180 -12.14 -9.00 -16.88
C LEU A 180 -10.77 -8.46 -17.32
N LYS A 181 -10.66 -7.90 -18.53
CA LYS A 181 -9.41 -7.25 -18.99
C LYS A 181 -9.04 -6.07 -18.10
N GLU A 182 -10.00 -5.21 -17.74
CA GLU A 182 -9.78 -4.09 -16.84
C GLU A 182 -9.34 -4.57 -15.45
N MET A 183 -9.97 -5.61 -14.91
CA MET A 183 -9.59 -6.20 -13.62
C MET A 183 -8.16 -6.74 -13.62
N VAL A 184 -7.79 -7.48 -14.65
CA VAL A 184 -6.43 -8.04 -14.82
C VAL A 184 -5.38 -6.93 -14.96
N GLU A 185 -5.71 -5.86 -15.67
CA GLU A 185 -4.81 -4.71 -15.83
C GLU A 185 -4.63 -3.94 -14.50
N ALA A 186 -5.72 -3.73 -13.76
CA ALA A 186 -5.67 -3.11 -12.42
C ALA A 186 -4.84 -3.95 -11.44
N PHE A 187 -5.00 -5.28 -11.47
CA PHE A 187 -4.20 -6.21 -10.66
C PHE A 187 -2.72 -6.13 -11.01
N ARG A 188 -2.37 -6.14 -12.30
CA ARG A 188 -0.99 -6.00 -12.76
C ARG A 188 -0.35 -4.69 -12.29
N ASN A 189 -1.11 -3.58 -12.40
CA ASN A 189 -0.62 -2.26 -12.02
C ASN A 189 -0.45 -2.13 -10.50
N TYR A 190 -1.34 -2.75 -9.70
CA TYR A 190 -1.20 -2.82 -8.24
C TYR A 190 0.03 -3.61 -7.80
N ALA A 191 0.30 -4.74 -8.46
CA ALA A 191 1.41 -5.63 -8.10
C ALA A 191 2.78 -5.18 -8.65
N ARG A 192 2.82 -4.17 -9.53
CA ARG A 192 4.09 -3.68 -10.11
C ARG A 192 4.86 -2.90 -9.05
N ALA A 193 6.12 -3.29 -8.80
CA ALA A 193 7.06 -2.43 -8.09
C ALA A 193 7.34 -1.20 -8.97
N PRO A 194 7.12 0.03 -8.50
CA PRO A 194 7.31 1.21 -9.30
C PRO A 194 8.80 1.51 -9.49
N SER A 195 9.20 1.69 -10.71
CA SER A 195 10.33 2.55 -11.03
C SER A 195 9.74 3.93 -11.34
N LEU A 196 9.60 4.78 -10.31
CA LEU A 196 9.09 6.12 -10.49
C LEU A 196 10.09 6.96 -11.28
N ASN A 197 9.62 7.59 -12.35
CA ASN A 197 10.36 8.65 -13.04
C ASN A 197 9.92 9.99 -12.46
N LEU A 198 10.58 10.42 -11.38
CA LEU A 198 10.23 11.64 -10.66
C LEU A 198 10.71 12.88 -11.41
N GLU A 199 9.78 13.73 -11.83
CA GLU A 199 10.03 14.98 -12.54
C GLU A 199 9.31 16.13 -11.83
N LYS A 200 9.77 17.37 -12.11
CA LYS A 200 9.09 18.57 -11.64
C LYS A 200 7.79 18.76 -12.41
N GLN A 201 6.68 18.83 -11.71
CA GLN A 201 5.35 18.99 -12.27
C GLN A 201 4.58 20.09 -11.54
N ASP A 202 3.58 20.65 -12.21
CA ASP A 202 2.56 21.49 -11.57
C ASP A 202 1.27 20.67 -11.40
N LEU A 203 0.81 20.50 -10.16
CA LEU A 203 -0.40 19.74 -9.85
C LEU A 203 -1.63 20.32 -10.57
N ASN A 204 -1.76 21.64 -10.66
CA ASN A 204 -2.86 22.28 -11.38
C ASN A 204 -2.87 21.94 -12.86
N GLY A 205 -1.69 21.89 -13.49
CA GLY A 205 -1.54 21.50 -14.89
C GLY A 205 -2.00 20.08 -15.14
N LEU A 206 -1.56 19.12 -14.29
CA LEU A 206 -1.97 17.71 -14.37
C LEU A 206 -3.47 17.52 -14.15
N VAL A 207 -4.05 18.21 -13.16
CA VAL A 207 -5.49 18.17 -12.89
C VAL A 207 -6.28 18.69 -14.08
N SER A 208 -5.88 19.83 -14.65
CA SER A 208 -6.56 20.43 -15.81
C SER A 208 -6.52 19.53 -17.04
N GLU A 209 -5.37 18.91 -17.31
CA GLU A 209 -5.19 17.97 -18.42
C GLU A 209 -6.16 16.79 -18.34
N VAL A 210 -6.27 16.17 -17.15
CA VAL A 210 -7.15 15.02 -16.97
C VAL A 210 -8.63 15.41 -16.93
N LEU A 211 -8.99 16.59 -16.42
CA LEU A 211 -10.37 17.08 -16.38
C LEU A 211 -11.00 17.20 -17.76
N VAL A 212 -10.23 17.57 -18.79
CA VAL A 212 -10.71 17.67 -20.18
C VAL A 212 -11.36 16.36 -20.65
N LEU A 213 -10.86 15.21 -20.19
CA LEU A 213 -11.42 13.90 -20.56
C LEU A 213 -12.83 13.65 -20.00
N TYR A 214 -13.24 14.45 -19.01
CA TYR A 214 -14.53 14.30 -18.32
C TYR A 214 -15.54 15.41 -18.67
N GLU A 215 -15.15 16.42 -19.46
CA GLU A 215 -16.04 17.55 -19.86
C GLU A 215 -17.25 17.11 -20.68
N ALA A 216 -17.11 16.05 -21.49
CA ALA A 216 -18.18 15.53 -22.34
C ALA A 216 -19.09 14.52 -21.65
N GLY A 217 -18.85 14.20 -20.37
CA GLY A 217 -19.60 13.22 -19.59
C GLY A 217 -20.94 13.75 -19.06
N ALA A 218 -21.78 12.83 -18.57
CA ALA A 218 -23.07 13.17 -17.93
C ALA A 218 -22.88 13.86 -16.56
N CYS A 219 -21.73 13.66 -15.90
CA CYS A 219 -21.41 14.26 -14.61
C CYS A 219 -20.70 15.60 -14.79
N LYS A 220 -21.18 16.63 -14.08
CA LYS A 220 -20.60 17.98 -14.13
C LYS A 220 -19.40 18.07 -13.18
N PHE A 221 -18.22 18.40 -13.72
CA PHE A 221 -17.03 18.70 -12.94
C PHE A 221 -16.90 20.21 -12.68
N ASN A 222 -16.84 20.59 -11.40
CA ASN A 222 -16.63 21.97 -10.97
C ASN A 222 -15.22 22.07 -10.37
N ALA A 223 -14.28 22.66 -11.09
CA ALA A 223 -12.90 22.81 -10.65
C ALA A 223 -12.68 24.18 -9.99
N ARG A 224 -12.08 24.18 -8.79
CA ARG A 224 -11.56 25.35 -8.06
C ARG A 224 -10.07 25.17 -7.86
N LEU A 225 -9.31 25.45 -8.89
CA LEU A 225 -7.86 25.31 -8.84
C LEU A 225 -7.22 26.55 -8.19
N SER A 226 -6.15 26.34 -7.43
CA SER A 226 -5.35 27.43 -6.88
C SER A 226 -4.90 28.40 -7.98
N ALA A 227 -4.91 29.69 -7.69
CA ALA A 227 -4.37 30.70 -8.61
C ALA A 227 -2.84 30.61 -8.76
N ASP A 228 -2.16 30.11 -7.70
CA ASP A 228 -0.71 29.91 -7.69
C ASP A 228 -0.38 28.51 -8.24
N ALA A 229 0.78 28.39 -8.90
CA ALA A 229 1.32 27.11 -9.28
C ALA A 229 1.58 26.22 -8.04
N LEU A 230 1.33 24.93 -8.16
CA LEU A 230 1.51 23.95 -7.09
C LEU A 230 2.62 22.96 -7.49
N PRO A 231 3.91 23.33 -7.30
CA PRO A 231 5.03 22.53 -7.74
C PRO A 231 5.19 21.28 -6.87
N ILE A 232 5.25 20.12 -7.53
CA ILE A 232 5.50 18.81 -6.93
C ILE A 232 6.62 18.09 -7.66
N VAL A 233 7.22 17.09 -7.03
CA VAL A 233 8.13 16.13 -7.67
C VAL A 233 7.37 14.82 -7.81
N ALA A 234 6.99 14.46 -9.03
CA ALA A 234 6.11 13.33 -9.26
C ALA A 234 6.35 12.62 -10.61
N ASP A 235 5.99 11.35 -10.66
CA ASP A 235 5.86 10.61 -11.93
C ASP A 235 4.54 11.00 -12.60
N THR A 236 4.65 11.61 -13.77
CA THR A 236 3.52 12.13 -14.54
C THR A 236 2.49 11.05 -14.89
N THR A 237 2.95 9.84 -15.26
CA THR A 237 2.08 8.74 -15.66
C THR A 237 1.31 8.18 -14.44
N ALA A 238 2.01 8.03 -13.32
CA ALA A 238 1.42 7.57 -12.08
C ALA A 238 0.40 8.58 -11.54
N MET A 239 0.70 9.88 -11.59
CA MET A 239 -0.22 10.94 -11.17
C MET A 239 -1.47 11.04 -12.06
N ARG A 240 -1.34 10.89 -13.38
CA ARG A 240 -2.51 10.79 -14.28
C ARG A 240 -3.38 9.59 -13.91
N GLN A 241 -2.79 8.46 -13.56
CA GLN A 241 -3.54 7.28 -13.09
C GLN A 241 -4.30 7.56 -11.79
N VAL A 242 -3.67 8.27 -10.82
CA VAL A 242 -4.33 8.72 -9.58
C VAL A 242 -5.54 9.57 -9.91
N LEU A 243 -5.36 10.62 -10.73
CA LEU A 243 -6.43 11.55 -11.11
C LEU A 243 -7.57 10.83 -11.82
N HIS A 244 -7.25 9.97 -12.78
CA HIS A 244 -8.26 9.17 -13.50
C HIS A 244 -9.07 8.28 -12.56
N ASN A 245 -8.42 7.56 -11.65
CA ASN A 245 -9.09 6.72 -10.68
C ASN A 245 -10.00 7.52 -9.74
N LEU A 246 -9.54 8.69 -9.25
CA LEU A 246 -10.34 9.53 -8.38
C LEU A 246 -11.54 10.13 -9.10
N PHE A 247 -11.35 10.67 -10.31
CA PHE A 247 -12.42 11.29 -11.08
C PHE A 247 -13.46 10.27 -11.55
N LYS A 248 -13.01 9.10 -12.03
CA LYS A 248 -13.90 7.97 -12.38
C LYS A 248 -14.74 7.54 -11.19
N ASN A 249 -14.09 7.30 -10.02
CA ASN A 249 -14.81 6.89 -8.82
C ASN A 249 -15.82 7.91 -8.33
N ALA A 250 -15.48 9.20 -8.39
CA ALA A 250 -16.35 10.30 -7.98
C ALA A 250 -17.54 10.47 -8.94
N ALA A 251 -17.31 10.38 -10.26
CA ALA A 251 -18.36 10.45 -11.26
C ALA A 251 -19.37 9.30 -11.12
N GLU A 252 -18.88 8.04 -11.00
CA GLU A 252 -19.73 6.86 -10.78
C GLU A 252 -20.55 6.96 -9.48
N ALA A 253 -19.96 7.51 -8.40
CA ALA A 253 -20.68 7.73 -7.15
C ALA A 253 -21.72 8.85 -7.26
N ALA A 254 -21.49 9.86 -8.10
CA ALA A 254 -22.41 10.96 -8.35
C ALA A 254 -23.64 10.55 -9.17
N GLU A 255 -23.56 9.49 -10.01
CA GLU A 255 -24.69 9.00 -10.84
C GLU A 255 -25.95 8.64 -10.06
N SER A 256 -25.85 8.46 -8.75
CA SER A 256 -26.99 8.20 -7.85
C SER A 256 -27.80 9.48 -7.54
N ASP A 257 -27.33 10.65 -7.89
CA ASP A 257 -27.99 11.94 -7.69
C ASP A 257 -28.74 12.39 -8.97
N GLU A 258 -29.78 13.21 -8.83
CA GLU A 258 -30.53 13.75 -9.96
C GLU A 258 -29.69 14.73 -10.82
N THR A 259 -28.72 15.39 -10.19
CA THR A 259 -27.78 16.31 -10.81
C THR A 259 -26.35 15.93 -10.47
N PRO A 260 -25.76 14.91 -11.17
CA PRO A 260 -24.44 14.42 -10.85
C PRO A 260 -23.36 15.50 -10.91
N GLN A 261 -22.67 15.72 -9.79
CA GLN A 261 -21.62 16.73 -9.68
C GLN A 261 -20.40 16.22 -8.93
N VAL A 262 -19.23 16.60 -9.44
CA VAL A 262 -17.95 16.38 -8.78
C VAL A 262 -17.26 17.73 -8.61
N ASN A 263 -16.88 18.05 -7.37
CA ASN A 263 -16.10 19.23 -7.05
C ASN A 263 -14.64 18.84 -6.90
N VAL A 264 -13.76 19.52 -7.62
CA VAL A 264 -12.31 19.33 -7.59
C VAL A 264 -11.68 20.61 -7.07
N GLU A 265 -10.90 20.51 -5.99
CA GLU A 265 -10.23 21.65 -5.38
C GLU A 265 -8.76 21.35 -5.19
N THR A 266 -7.91 22.31 -5.56
CA THR A 266 -6.46 22.25 -5.29
C THR A 266 -6.04 23.45 -4.46
N GLY A 267 -5.00 23.26 -3.65
CA GLY A 267 -4.49 24.34 -2.81
C GLY A 267 -3.22 23.96 -2.08
N ARG A 268 -2.83 24.83 -1.16
CA ARG A 268 -1.62 24.70 -0.34
C ARG A 268 -2.00 24.83 1.12
N GLU A 269 -1.50 23.91 1.95
CA GLU A 269 -1.74 23.90 3.38
C GLU A 269 -0.54 23.31 4.11
N GLY A 270 0.04 24.07 5.08
CA GLY A 270 1.10 23.54 5.96
C GLY A 270 2.37 23.06 5.24
N GLY A 271 2.77 23.67 4.13
CA GLY A 271 3.93 23.25 3.34
C GLY A 271 3.68 22.00 2.47
N GLN A 272 2.43 21.62 2.30
CA GLN A 272 1.99 20.57 1.39
C GLN A 272 1.02 21.13 0.37
N VAL A 273 0.98 20.55 -0.82
CA VAL A 273 -0.06 20.79 -1.79
C VAL A 273 -1.14 19.72 -1.66
N PHE A 274 -2.39 20.10 -1.82
CA PHE A 274 -3.50 19.15 -1.73
C PHE A 274 -4.39 19.18 -2.97
N LEU A 275 -5.01 18.04 -3.24
CA LEU A 275 -6.14 17.89 -4.14
C LEU A 275 -7.28 17.24 -3.36
N THR A 276 -8.46 17.81 -3.44
CA THR A 276 -9.70 17.25 -2.90
C THR A 276 -10.68 16.99 -4.04
N VAL A 277 -11.25 15.79 -4.07
CA VAL A 277 -12.26 15.37 -5.05
C VAL A 277 -13.49 14.92 -4.29
N CYS A 278 -14.61 15.62 -4.45
CA CYS A 278 -15.86 15.35 -3.74
C CYS A 278 -17.01 15.16 -4.74
N ASN A 279 -17.79 14.10 -4.55
CA ASN A 279 -19.06 13.91 -5.28
C ASN A 279 -20.27 14.30 -4.41
N ASN A 280 -21.41 14.58 -5.05
CA ASN A 280 -22.68 14.87 -4.36
C ASN A 280 -23.60 13.64 -4.22
N GLY A 281 -23.22 12.48 -4.73
CA GLY A 281 -24.05 11.27 -4.69
C GLY A 281 -23.77 10.37 -3.49
N LYS A 282 -23.43 9.11 -3.73
CA LYS A 282 -23.24 8.09 -2.70
C LYS A 282 -22.06 8.42 -1.78
N SER A 283 -22.31 8.36 -0.46
CA SER A 283 -21.29 8.45 0.59
C SER A 283 -20.59 7.11 0.83
N PHE A 284 -19.40 7.12 1.43
CA PHE A 284 -18.75 5.90 1.89
C PHE A 284 -19.53 5.30 3.06
N SER A 285 -19.71 3.98 3.07
CA SER A 285 -20.18 3.27 4.25
C SER A 285 -19.16 3.33 5.39
N LYS A 286 -19.58 3.03 6.63
CA LYS A 286 -18.64 2.95 7.76
C LYS A 286 -17.54 1.92 7.52
N GLU A 287 -17.87 0.81 6.91
CA GLU A 287 -16.93 -0.24 6.55
C GLU A 287 -15.94 0.23 5.49
N MET A 288 -16.42 0.94 4.46
CA MET A 288 -15.56 1.53 3.42
C MET A 288 -14.60 2.60 3.98
N LEU A 289 -15.03 3.42 4.94
CA LEU A 289 -14.12 4.40 5.54
C LEU A 289 -12.92 3.76 6.26
N HIS A 290 -13.07 2.53 6.76
CA HIS A 290 -11.99 1.80 7.43
C HIS A 290 -11.14 0.99 6.45
N ASN A 291 -11.79 0.32 5.50
CA ASN A 291 -11.16 -0.74 4.69
C ASN A 291 -11.02 -0.39 3.20
N ALA A 292 -11.40 0.84 2.76
CA ALA A 292 -11.41 1.21 1.34
C ALA A 292 -10.03 1.13 0.65
N PHE A 293 -8.97 1.12 1.42
CA PHE A 293 -7.60 0.98 0.91
C PHE A 293 -7.10 -0.46 0.89
N GLU A 294 -7.90 -1.42 1.40
CA GLU A 294 -7.57 -2.82 1.26
C GLU A 294 -7.97 -3.33 -0.13
N PRO A 295 -7.12 -4.15 -0.75
CA PRO A 295 -7.42 -4.71 -2.07
C PRO A 295 -8.73 -5.53 -2.06
N TYR A 296 -9.48 -5.44 -3.16
CA TYR A 296 -10.75 -6.15 -3.39
C TYR A 296 -11.92 -5.71 -2.51
N VAL A 297 -11.78 -4.69 -1.68
CA VAL A 297 -12.89 -4.09 -0.93
C VAL A 297 -13.63 -3.11 -1.84
N THR A 298 -14.92 -3.37 -2.09
CA THR A 298 -15.78 -2.53 -2.93
C THR A 298 -17.24 -2.73 -2.59
N ASP A 299 -18.03 -1.67 -2.65
CA ASP A 299 -19.50 -1.68 -2.53
C ASP A 299 -20.21 -1.55 -3.89
N LYS A 300 -19.43 -1.60 -5.01
CA LYS A 300 -19.94 -1.52 -6.37
C LYS A 300 -20.08 -2.93 -6.96
N PRO A 301 -21.21 -3.27 -7.62
CA PRO A 301 -21.43 -4.60 -8.21
C PRO A 301 -20.39 -5.01 -9.25
N THR A 302 -19.85 -4.04 -9.98
CA THR A 302 -18.84 -4.23 -11.04
C THR A 302 -17.46 -3.67 -10.67
N GLY A 303 -17.28 -3.21 -9.42
CA GLY A 303 -16.02 -2.64 -8.95
C GLY A 303 -14.97 -3.71 -8.68
N THR A 304 -13.72 -3.46 -9.09
CA THR A 304 -12.59 -4.37 -8.82
C THR A 304 -12.06 -4.26 -7.39
N GLY A 305 -12.39 -3.18 -6.66
CA GLY A 305 -11.82 -2.88 -5.35
C GLY A 305 -10.31 -2.57 -5.37
N LEU A 306 -9.74 -2.28 -6.54
CA LEU A 306 -8.30 -1.98 -6.68
C LEU A 306 -8.00 -0.50 -6.92
N GLY A 307 -9.00 0.32 -7.25
CA GLY A 307 -8.79 1.73 -7.59
C GLY A 307 -8.18 2.55 -6.45
N LEU A 308 -8.78 2.54 -5.26
CA LEU A 308 -8.29 3.28 -4.08
C LEU A 308 -6.99 2.70 -3.51
N PRO A 309 -6.78 1.38 -3.40
CA PRO A 309 -5.48 0.80 -3.06
C PRO A 309 -4.34 1.25 -3.98
N VAL A 310 -4.56 1.29 -5.30
CA VAL A 310 -3.58 1.81 -6.27
C VAL A 310 -3.29 3.29 -6.03
N VAL A 311 -4.33 4.10 -5.81
CA VAL A 311 -4.16 5.53 -5.51
C VAL A 311 -3.33 5.71 -4.23
N LYS A 312 -3.67 5.00 -3.14
CA LYS A 312 -2.93 5.07 -1.89
C LYS A 312 -1.47 4.72 -2.10
N LYS A 313 -1.17 3.61 -2.76
CA LYS A 313 0.19 3.16 -3.05
C LYS A 313 0.99 4.24 -3.79
N ILE A 314 0.45 4.77 -4.89
CA ILE A 314 1.12 5.80 -5.68
C ILE A 314 1.38 7.06 -4.83
N ILE A 315 0.39 7.52 -4.06
CA ILE A 315 0.54 8.73 -3.24
C ILE A 315 1.59 8.52 -2.14
N GLU A 316 1.62 7.36 -1.46
CA GLU A 316 2.63 7.04 -0.45
C GLU A 316 4.04 6.95 -1.04
N GLU A 317 4.19 6.40 -2.24
CA GLU A 317 5.47 6.35 -2.99
C GLU A 317 5.98 7.74 -3.39
N HIS A 318 5.08 8.73 -3.52
CA HIS A 318 5.43 10.14 -3.71
C HIS A 318 5.59 10.90 -2.38
N GLY A 319 5.66 10.20 -1.23
CA GLY A 319 5.79 10.80 0.09
C GLY A 319 4.54 11.54 0.58
N GLY A 320 3.41 11.31 -0.07
CA GLY A 320 2.13 11.94 0.24
C GLY A 320 1.25 11.14 1.20
N ARG A 321 0.05 11.66 1.43
CA ARG A 321 -1.00 11.01 2.23
C ARG A 321 -2.34 11.11 1.53
N ILE A 322 -3.22 10.12 1.78
CA ILE A 322 -4.60 10.09 1.29
C ILE A 322 -5.55 9.93 2.46
N SER A 323 -6.69 10.59 2.41
CA SER A 323 -7.76 10.47 3.40
C SER A 323 -9.13 10.46 2.74
N LEU A 324 -10.09 9.80 3.39
CA LEU A 324 -11.48 9.68 2.99
C LEU A 324 -12.37 10.33 4.02
N SER A 325 -13.43 10.99 3.57
CA SER A 325 -14.45 11.56 4.43
C SER A 325 -15.81 11.61 3.71
N ASN A 326 -16.88 11.73 4.46
CA ASN A 326 -18.22 12.02 3.93
C ASN A 326 -18.57 13.47 4.20
N GLN A 327 -19.32 14.07 3.28
CA GLN A 327 -19.85 15.41 3.46
C GLN A 327 -21.13 15.38 4.31
N ASN A 328 -21.36 16.43 5.11
CA ASN A 328 -22.58 16.57 5.89
C ASN A 328 -23.85 16.71 5.03
N SER A 329 -23.68 17.23 3.81
CA SER A 329 -24.74 17.41 2.81
C SER A 329 -25.04 16.16 1.98
N GLY A 330 -24.37 15.06 2.24
CA GLY A 330 -24.35 13.87 1.38
C GLY A 330 -23.17 13.87 0.42
N GLY A 331 -22.74 12.68 0.00
CA GLY A 331 -21.58 12.48 -0.87
C GLY A 331 -20.27 12.18 -0.12
N ALA A 332 -19.29 11.83 -0.88
CA ALA A 332 -17.98 11.39 -0.41
C ALA A 332 -16.85 12.34 -0.90
N CYS A 333 -15.81 12.47 -0.10
CA CYS A 333 -14.60 13.22 -0.44
C CYS A 333 -13.36 12.36 -0.29
N VAL A 334 -12.45 12.51 -1.25
CA VAL A 334 -11.09 11.98 -1.19
C VAL A 334 -10.13 13.17 -1.21
N LYS A 335 -9.27 13.29 -0.20
CA LYS A 335 -8.23 14.32 -0.13
C LYS A 335 -6.87 13.63 -0.21
N ILE A 336 -6.03 14.08 -1.13
CA ILE A 336 -4.60 13.72 -1.19
C ILE A 336 -3.77 14.94 -0.82
N ALA A 337 -2.65 14.72 -0.15
CA ALA A 337 -1.66 15.73 0.20
C ALA A 337 -0.28 15.23 -0.22
N LEU A 338 0.48 16.06 -0.94
CA LEU A 338 1.81 15.77 -1.44
C LEU A 338 2.80 16.79 -0.87
N PRO A 339 4.06 16.40 -0.65
CA PRO A 339 5.09 17.36 -0.30
C PRO A 339 5.23 18.44 -1.37
N GLU A 340 5.18 19.69 -0.96
CA GLU A 340 5.50 20.78 -1.86
C GLU A 340 7.00 20.76 -2.19
N MET A 341 7.35 20.97 -3.45
CA MET A 341 8.75 21.11 -3.82
C MET A 341 9.31 22.40 -3.21
N ALA A 342 10.22 22.30 -2.24
CA ALA A 342 10.91 23.46 -1.71
C ALA A 342 11.73 24.15 -2.81
N GLU A 343 11.72 25.50 -2.87
CA GLU A 343 12.46 26.29 -3.87
C GLU A 343 13.97 26.01 -3.88
N THR A 344 14.50 25.34 -2.83
CA THR A 344 15.93 25.04 -2.67
C THR A 344 16.50 24.07 -3.72
N TYR A 345 15.66 23.29 -4.41
CA TYR A 345 16.09 22.37 -5.50
C TYR A 345 16.12 23.02 -6.89
N ALA A 346 15.90 24.34 -7.01
CA ALA A 346 15.89 25.06 -8.28
C ALA A 346 17.29 25.39 -8.85
N LYS A 347 18.39 24.95 -8.17
CA LYS A 347 19.77 25.21 -8.59
C LYS A 347 20.65 23.96 -8.51
N GLN A 348 20.34 22.94 -9.28
CA GLN A 348 21.33 21.96 -9.70
C GLN A 348 21.03 21.49 -11.13
#